data_c542bd42ace7c477e3e572b0aaf7a2b8
#
_entry.id   c542bd42ace7c477e3e572b0aaf7a2b8
#
_cell.length_a   1.000
_cell.length_b   1.000
_cell.length_c   1.000
_cell.angle_alpha   90.00
_cell.angle_beta   90.00
_cell.angle_gamma   90.00
#
_symmetry.space_group_name_H-M   'P 1'
#
loop_
_entity.id
_entity.type
_entity.pdbx_description
1 polymer ?
#
loop_
_entity_poly.entity_id
_entity_poly.type
_entity_poly.pdbx_seq_one_letter_code
_entity_poly.pdbx_strand_id
1 'polypeptide(L)'
;MQVFKEISARKEICLLHQLPERIEHRENLPAIWCFAKGSGVESCCIKCNNPRCLSFSKQEVEFHDLDNFTYDTSTTVCPSGALQWDEKSEEPVILQEKCIHCGLCIRRCPVGAIYEDQTKSEIKISSNKKVNISAVPVTKANVLAQEKIIGQLCKVKKAGMLIVETDDILEQIYSKISASLSSNDYNLFVRNLFLSLNCKCAVSRVGDVYTRMDAVYSTNNRGSFGVIEVEFGKDTLDASRGVLDDIAVLNARYGIPKEKNDAVVVCLQLPNARQGYWQVIKDVLTVEKLPISTITVGALLILMWNLKSFNLKEHSYYADYDNMSIREALKDHIGRQIALSDKTQGILEPQK
;
A
#
# COMPACT_ATOMS: atom_id res chain seq x y z
N MET A 1 -5.25 -28.30 -9.26
CA MET A 1 -5.62 -28.80 -10.59
C MET A 1 -7.10 -29.20 -10.73
N GLN A 2 -7.71 -29.92 -9.77
CA GLN A 2 -9.11 -30.35 -9.85
C GLN A 2 -10.10 -29.16 -9.95
N VAL A 3 -9.84 -28.08 -9.23
CA VAL A 3 -10.66 -26.86 -9.27
C VAL A 3 -10.63 -26.19 -10.66
N PHE A 4 -9.50 -26.23 -11.35
CA PHE A 4 -9.40 -25.71 -12.70
C PHE A 4 -10.23 -26.53 -13.69
N LYS A 5 -10.33 -27.86 -13.50
CA LYS A 5 -11.14 -28.71 -14.37
C LYS A 5 -12.64 -28.43 -14.22
N GLU A 6 -13.11 -28.18 -13.01
CA GLU A 6 -14.53 -27.86 -12.76
C GLU A 6 -14.94 -26.53 -13.43
N ILE A 7 -14.06 -25.54 -13.38
CA ILE A 7 -14.31 -24.22 -13.97
C ILE A 7 -14.00 -24.25 -15.48
N SER A 8 -12.96 -24.96 -15.89
CA SER A 8 -12.54 -25.09 -17.30
C SER A 8 -13.48 -25.93 -18.16
N ALA A 9 -14.45 -26.62 -17.56
CA ALA A 9 -15.58 -27.18 -18.33
C ALA A 9 -16.36 -26.12 -19.12
N ARG A 10 -16.15 -24.83 -18.77
CA ARG A 10 -16.67 -23.68 -19.49
C ARG A 10 -15.59 -23.11 -20.39
N LYS A 11 -15.89 -22.94 -21.66
CA LYS A 11 -14.93 -22.53 -22.71
C LYS A 11 -14.16 -21.25 -22.39
N GLU A 12 -14.81 -20.33 -21.67
CA GLU A 12 -14.28 -18.99 -21.37
C GLU A 12 -13.09 -18.99 -20.40
N ILE A 13 -12.94 -20.04 -19.60
CA ILE A 13 -11.91 -20.12 -18.55
C ILE A 13 -10.94 -21.27 -18.71
N CYS A 14 -10.99 -21.97 -19.86
CA CYS A 14 -10.13 -23.13 -20.11
C CYS A 14 -8.62 -22.82 -20.05
N LEU A 15 -8.21 -21.58 -20.25
CA LEU A 15 -6.81 -21.16 -20.20
C LEU A 15 -6.29 -20.94 -18.78
N LEU A 16 -7.15 -20.89 -17.77
CA LEU A 16 -6.73 -20.63 -16.38
C LEU A 16 -5.78 -21.70 -15.85
N HIS A 17 -5.93 -22.96 -16.28
CA HIS A 17 -5.04 -24.04 -15.83
C HIS A 17 -3.59 -23.88 -16.31
N GLN A 18 -3.33 -23.02 -17.28
CA GLN A 18 -1.97 -22.69 -17.72
C GLN A 18 -1.31 -21.61 -16.90
N LEU A 19 -2.09 -20.81 -16.16
CA LEU A 19 -1.55 -19.71 -15.36
C LEU A 19 -0.60 -20.14 -14.25
N PRO A 20 -0.84 -21.23 -13.49
CA PRO A 20 0.08 -21.68 -12.45
C PRO A 20 1.47 -21.99 -12.99
N GLU A 21 1.58 -22.71 -14.10
CA GLU A 21 2.87 -23.02 -14.72
C GLU A 21 3.62 -21.76 -15.14
N ARG A 22 2.89 -20.80 -15.71
CA ARG A 22 3.46 -19.51 -16.10
C ARG A 22 3.92 -18.68 -14.89
N ILE A 23 3.27 -18.82 -13.77
CA ILE A 23 3.58 -18.10 -12.55
C ILE A 23 4.75 -18.75 -11.81
N GLU A 24 4.87 -20.06 -11.80
CA GLU A 24 5.94 -20.81 -11.16
C GLU A 24 7.33 -20.49 -11.73
N HIS A 25 7.41 -20.19 -13.01
CA HIS A 25 8.67 -19.83 -13.67
C HIS A 25 9.14 -18.37 -13.44
N ARG A 26 8.59 -17.67 -12.47
CA ARG A 26 8.80 -16.22 -12.25
C ARG A 26 9.50 -15.84 -10.97
N GLU A 27 10.18 -16.77 -10.36
CA GLU A 27 10.87 -16.54 -9.09
C GLU A 27 11.87 -15.38 -9.12
N ASN A 28 12.34 -15.02 -10.31
CA ASN A 28 13.39 -14.01 -10.50
C ASN A 28 12.91 -12.68 -11.10
N LEU A 29 11.61 -12.41 -11.14
CA LEU A 29 11.10 -11.15 -11.68
C LEU A 29 10.90 -10.09 -10.60
N PRO A 30 11.08 -8.81 -10.94
CA PRO A 30 10.84 -7.71 -10.02
C PRO A 30 9.44 -7.71 -9.42
N ALA A 31 9.31 -7.31 -8.16
CA ALA A 31 8.03 -7.34 -7.44
C ALA A 31 7.00 -6.36 -7.97
N ILE A 32 7.43 -5.18 -8.34
CA ILE A 32 6.59 -4.18 -9.01
C ILE A 32 6.25 -4.62 -10.43
N TRP A 33 7.10 -5.43 -10.97
CA TRP A 33 7.05 -5.91 -12.32
C TRP A 33 6.71 -7.38 -12.35
N CYS A 34 5.45 -7.69 -12.29
CA CYS A 34 5.01 -9.08 -12.18
C CYS A 34 5.28 -9.89 -13.44
N PHE A 35 5.36 -9.29 -14.65
CA PHE A 35 5.48 -10.04 -15.87
C PHE A 35 6.10 -9.24 -17.00
N ALA A 36 7.41 -9.35 -17.13
CA ALA A 36 8.12 -8.73 -18.21
C ALA A 36 7.70 -9.30 -19.57
N LYS A 37 7.44 -8.42 -20.51
CA LYS A 37 7.30 -8.77 -21.90
C LYS A 37 8.63 -9.38 -22.39
N GLY A 38 8.58 -10.60 -22.95
CA GLY A 38 9.78 -11.29 -23.43
C GLY A 38 10.31 -12.40 -22.52
N SER A 39 9.79 -12.57 -21.31
CA SER A 39 10.11 -13.71 -20.45
C SER A 39 9.49 -15.04 -20.93
N GLY A 40 8.69 -15.00 -21.98
CA GLY A 40 7.93 -16.15 -22.47
C GLY A 40 6.73 -16.54 -21.60
N VAL A 41 6.52 -15.83 -20.50
CA VAL A 41 5.50 -16.15 -19.52
C VAL A 41 4.62 -14.93 -19.29
N GLU A 42 3.40 -14.98 -19.79
CA GLU A 42 2.42 -13.92 -19.64
C GLU A 42 1.22 -14.40 -18.82
N SER A 43 0.89 -13.73 -17.73
CA SER A 43 -0.42 -13.86 -17.15
C SER A 43 -1.37 -12.84 -17.75
N CYS A 44 -2.65 -13.07 -17.63
CA CYS A 44 -3.66 -12.18 -18.17
C CYS A 44 -4.71 -11.86 -17.10
N CYS A 45 -5.39 -10.74 -17.29
CA CYS A 45 -6.55 -10.39 -16.52
C CYS A 45 -7.63 -11.47 -16.69
N ILE A 46 -8.12 -11.98 -15.56
CA ILE A 46 -9.18 -12.99 -15.53
C ILE A 46 -10.57 -12.38 -15.34
N LYS A 47 -10.68 -11.06 -15.39
CA LYS A 47 -11.94 -10.31 -15.22
C LYS A 47 -12.72 -10.78 -13.99
N CYS A 48 -12.13 -10.57 -12.81
CA CYS A 48 -12.71 -11.01 -11.55
C CYS A 48 -14.09 -10.36 -11.32
N ASN A 49 -15.06 -11.11 -10.82
CA ASN A 49 -16.36 -10.54 -10.41
C ASN A 49 -16.23 -9.55 -9.26
N ASN A 50 -15.21 -9.71 -8.43
CA ASN A 50 -14.82 -8.75 -7.40
C ASN A 50 -13.35 -8.37 -7.61
N PRO A 51 -13.06 -7.36 -8.44
CA PRO A 51 -11.70 -7.02 -8.84
C PRO A 51 -10.93 -6.37 -7.69
N ARG A 52 -10.14 -7.17 -6.97
CA ARG A 52 -9.32 -6.71 -5.83
C ARG A 52 -8.29 -5.64 -6.18
N CYS A 53 -7.95 -5.51 -7.45
CA CYS A 53 -7.08 -4.42 -7.91
C CYS A 53 -7.77 -3.06 -7.89
N LEU A 54 -9.10 -3.03 -8.04
CA LEU A 54 -9.93 -1.82 -8.03
C LEU A 54 -10.41 -1.46 -6.62
N SER A 55 -10.84 -2.48 -5.86
CA SER A 55 -11.49 -2.25 -4.58
C SER A 55 -10.96 -3.15 -3.47
N PHE A 56 -10.83 -2.58 -2.28
CA PHE A 56 -10.80 -3.34 -1.04
C PHE A 56 -12.18 -3.95 -0.78
N SER A 57 -12.24 -5.06 -0.08
CA SER A 57 -13.52 -5.54 0.45
C SER A 57 -14.00 -4.63 1.57
N LYS A 58 -15.30 -4.64 1.85
CA LYS A 58 -15.84 -3.90 3.01
C LYS A 58 -15.15 -4.27 4.32
N GLN A 59 -14.88 -5.56 4.52
CA GLN A 59 -14.20 -6.07 5.72
C GLN A 59 -12.75 -5.58 5.86
N GLU A 60 -12.05 -5.32 4.74
CA GLU A 60 -10.69 -4.77 4.79
C GLU A 60 -10.67 -3.30 5.24
N VAL A 61 -11.71 -2.52 4.90
CA VAL A 61 -11.80 -1.09 5.25
C VAL A 61 -12.59 -0.82 6.53
N GLU A 62 -13.31 -1.82 7.05
CA GLU A 62 -14.00 -1.72 8.34
C GLU A 62 -13.01 -1.60 9.49
N PHE A 63 -13.25 -0.64 10.36
CA PHE A 63 -12.42 -0.38 11.53
C PHE A 63 -13.27 -0.39 12.79
N HIS A 64 -13.11 -1.41 13.61
CA HIS A 64 -13.88 -1.65 14.82
C HIS A 64 -13.04 -1.54 16.10
N ASP A 65 -11.78 -1.10 15.97
CA ASP A 65 -10.88 -1.04 17.11
C ASP A 65 -11.06 0.26 17.94
N LEU A 66 -11.89 1.21 17.43
CA LEU A 66 -12.37 2.37 18.14
C LEU A 66 -13.90 2.46 18.06
N ASP A 67 -14.56 2.43 19.19
CA ASP A 67 -16.02 2.60 19.28
C ASP A 67 -16.42 4.02 18.86
N ASN A 68 -17.47 4.12 18.03
CA ASN A 68 -18.03 5.39 17.55
C ASN A 68 -17.04 6.25 16.71
N PHE A 69 -15.95 5.69 16.21
CA PHE A 69 -15.07 6.39 15.28
C PHE A 69 -15.74 6.51 13.91
N THR A 70 -15.88 7.75 13.44
CA THR A 70 -16.45 8.03 12.10
C THR A 70 -15.32 8.08 11.08
N TYR A 71 -15.36 7.17 10.11
CA TYR A 71 -14.29 7.04 9.13
C TYR A 71 -14.81 6.97 7.69
N ASP A 72 -13.90 7.20 6.75
CA ASP A 72 -14.16 7.04 5.33
C ASP A 72 -14.28 5.56 4.96
N THR A 73 -15.42 5.18 4.39
CA THR A 73 -15.76 3.81 3.98
C THR A 73 -15.43 3.50 2.53
N SER A 74 -14.74 4.41 1.82
CA SER A 74 -14.32 4.21 0.45
C SER A 74 -13.48 2.94 0.31
N THR A 75 -13.79 2.13 -0.67
CA THR A 75 -13.07 0.89 -0.97
C THR A 75 -12.04 1.05 -2.08
N THR A 76 -11.89 2.25 -2.65
CA THR A 76 -11.03 2.50 -3.81
C THR A 76 -9.57 2.21 -3.50
N VAL A 77 -8.92 1.42 -4.35
CA VAL A 77 -7.49 1.07 -4.22
C VAL A 77 -6.60 2.17 -4.79
N CYS A 78 -6.98 2.73 -5.95
CA CYS A 78 -6.17 3.73 -6.64
C CYS A 78 -6.47 5.14 -6.11
N PRO A 79 -5.55 5.79 -5.38
CA PRO A 79 -5.82 7.10 -4.77
C PRO A 79 -5.99 8.21 -5.81
N SER A 80 -5.34 8.11 -6.97
CA SER A 80 -5.44 9.10 -8.06
C SER A 80 -6.59 8.84 -9.03
N GLY A 81 -7.40 7.79 -8.81
CA GLY A 81 -8.47 7.41 -9.74
C GLY A 81 -7.98 6.98 -11.13
N ALA A 82 -6.69 6.66 -11.27
CA ALA A 82 -6.12 6.23 -12.54
C ALA A 82 -6.60 4.85 -12.98
N LEU A 83 -6.87 3.95 -12.04
CA LEU A 83 -7.37 2.61 -12.34
C LEU A 83 -8.90 2.61 -12.26
N GLN A 84 -9.55 2.30 -13.38
CA GLN A 84 -11.00 2.33 -13.53
C GLN A 84 -11.49 1.04 -14.19
N TRP A 85 -12.78 0.75 -14.05
CA TRP A 85 -13.44 -0.31 -14.78
C TRP A 85 -13.99 0.24 -16.10
N ASP A 86 -13.67 -0.41 -17.21
CA ASP A 86 -14.29 -0.09 -18.49
C ASP A 86 -15.43 -1.08 -18.76
N GLU A 87 -16.66 -0.57 -18.78
CA GLU A 87 -17.88 -1.36 -19.00
C GLU A 87 -17.95 -1.98 -20.40
N LYS A 88 -17.27 -1.38 -21.39
CA LYS A 88 -17.30 -1.90 -22.77
C LYS A 88 -16.41 -3.10 -22.97
N SER A 89 -15.21 -3.06 -22.40
CA SER A 89 -14.26 -4.17 -22.47
C SER A 89 -14.42 -5.16 -21.31
N GLU A 90 -15.24 -4.81 -20.30
CA GLU A 90 -15.43 -5.58 -19.07
C GLU A 90 -14.08 -5.89 -18.38
N GLU A 91 -13.17 -4.94 -18.36
CA GLU A 91 -11.86 -5.11 -17.76
C GLU A 91 -11.35 -3.79 -17.13
N PRO A 92 -10.40 -3.86 -16.17
CA PRO A 92 -9.79 -2.66 -15.63
C PRO A 92 -8.93 -1.99 -16.70
N VAL A 93 -8.93 -0.65 -16.70
CA VAL A 93 -8.07 0.20 -17.55
C VAL A 93 -7.29 1.17 -16.70
N ILE A 94 -6.11 1.60 -17.16
CA ILE A 94 -5.24 2.54 -16.45
C ILE A 94 -5.09 3.81 -17.28
N LEU A 95 -5.50 4.93 -16.70
CA LEU A 95 -5.29 6.26 -17.24
C LEU A 95 -3.86 6.71 -16.86
N GLN A 96 -2.95 6.64 -17.81
CA GLN A 96 -1.51 6.87 -17.56
C GLN A 96 -1.20 8.28 -17.06
N GLU A 97 -1.96 9.27 -17.52
CA GLU A 97 -1.85 10.67 -17.11
C GLU A 97 -2.17 10.90 -15.63
N LYS A 98 -3.00 10.04 -15.03
CA LYS A 98 -3.35 10.08 -13.61
C LYS A 98 -2.54 9.11 -12.76
N CYS A 99 -1.84 8.17 -13.38
CA CYS A 99 -1.15 7.10 -12.66
C CYS A 99 0.10 7.63 -11.95
N ILE A 100 0.14 7.50 -10.62
CA ILE A 100 1.29 7.88 -9.79
C ILE A 100 2.34 6.77 -9.65
N HIS A 101 2.17 5.64 -10.32
CA HIS A 101 3.08 4.48 -10.35
C HIS A 101 3.35 3.80 -8.99
N CYS A 102 2.51 3.98 -7.98
CA CYS A 102 2.75 3.44 -6.63
C CYS A 102 2.74 1.90 -6.53
N GLY A 103 2.17 1.20 -7.53
CA GLY A 103 2.13 -0.26 -7.56
C GLY A 103 1.06 -0.93 -6.68
N LEU A 104 0.17 -0.19 -6.02
CA LEU A 104 -0.93 -0.75 -5.21
C LEU A 104 -1.78 -1.75 -6.02
N CYS A 105 -2.17 -1.39 -7.23
CA CYS A 105 -2.94 -2.26 -8.12
C CYS A 105 -2.16 -3.53 -8.53
N ILE A 106 -0.84 -3.40 -8.76
CA ILE A 106 0.03 -4.55 -9.03
C ILE A 106 0.06 -5.49 -7.82
N ARG A 107 0.25 -4.92 -6.63
CA ARG A 107 0.29 -5.67 -5.37
C ARG A 107 -1.01 -6.43 -5.12
N ARG A 108 -2.14 -5.83 -5.45
CA ARG A 108 -3.47 -6.38 -5.20
C ARG A 108 -4.01 -7.28 -6.31
N CYS A 109 -3.47 -7.20 -7.52
CA CYS A 109 -3.89 -8.11 -8.59
C CYS A 109 -3.59 -9.57 -8.20
N PRO A 110 -4.60 -10.44 -8.03
CA PRO A 110 -4.37 -11.78 -7.49
C PRO A 110 -3.61 -12.69 -8.46
N VAL A 111 -3.75 -12.43 -9.75
CA VAL A 111 -3.11 -13.23 -10.81
C VAL A 111 -1.87 -12.57 -11.41
N GLY A 112 -1.52 -11.36 -10.96
CA GLY A 112 -0.37 -10.63 -11.48
C GLY A 112 -0.50 -10.19 -12.92
N ALA A 113 -1.71 -9.90 -13.38
CA ALA A 113 -1.94 -9.39 -14.73
C ALA A 113 -1.58 -7.92 -14.89
N ILE A 114 -1.45 -7.19 -13.79
CA ILE A 114 -1.02 -5.79 -13.76
C ILE A 114 0.48 -5.76 -13.50
N TYR A 115 1.21 -5.04 -14.32
CA TYR A 115 2.67 -5.00 -14.29
C TYR A 115 3.20 -3.63 -14.73
N GLU A 116 4.43 -3.33 -14.40
CA GLU A 116 5.14 -2.18 -14.91
C GLU A 116 5.94 -2.53 -16.17
N ASP A 117 5.71 -1.79 -17.25
CA ASP A 117 6.51 -1.85 -18.46
C ASP A 117 7.69 -0.90 -18.32
N GLN A 118 8.84 -1.42 -17.91
CA GLN A 118 10.05 -0.62 -17.69
C GLN A 118 10.54 0.11 -18.95
N THR A 119 10.21 -0.38 -20.15
CA THR A 119 10.63 0.28 -21.38
C THR A 119 9.90 1.59 -21.64
N LYS A 120 8.70 1.73 -21.08
CA LYS A 120 7.84 2.90 -21.25
C LYS A 120 7.53 3.64 -19.94
N SER A 121 8.00 3.09 -18.81
CA SER A 121 7.64 3.58 -17.47
C SER A 121 6.12 3.73 -17.31
N GLU A 122 5.36 2.71 -17.70
CA GLU A 122 3.90 2.67 -17.68
C GLU A 122 3.42 1.44 -16.93
N ILE A 123 2.37 1.58 -16.12
CA ILE A 123 1.68 0.42 -15.55
C ILE A 123 0.67 -0.08 -16.58
N LYS A 124 0.75 -1.36 -16.91
CA LYS A 124 -0.07 -2.02 -17.92
C LYS A 124 -0.85 -3.19 -17.37
N ILE A 125 -1.87 -3.58 -18.12
CA ILE A 125 -2.69 -4.76 -17.85
C ILE A 125 -2.53 -5.71 -19.02
N SER A 126 -2.12 -6.95 -18.72
CA SER A 126 -2.14 -8.03 -19.69
C SER A 126 -3.57 -8.54 -19.83
N SER A 127 -4.15 -8.37 -20.99
CA SER A 127 -5.52 -8.77 -21.32
C SER A 127 -5.52 -9.97 -22.24
N ASN A 128 -6.47 -10.88 -22.03
CA ASN A 128 -6.73 -12.00 -22.95
C ASN A 128 -8.23 -12.15 -23.13
N LYS A 129 -8.70 -11.80 -24.33
CA LYS A 129 -10.13 -11.86 -24.68
C LYS A 129 -10.76 -13.26 -24.54
N LYS A 130 -9.94 -14.33 -24.49
CA LYS A 130 -10.42 -15.71 -24.33
C LYS A 130 -10.68 -16.08 -22.86
N VAL A 131 -10.22 -15.29 -21.91
CA VAL A 131 -10.38 -15.55 -20.50
C VAL A 131 -11.34 -14.51 -19.91
N ASN A 132 -12.56 -14.95 -19.61
CA ASN A 132 -13.58 -14.10 -19.02
C ASN A 132 -14.32 -14.86 -17.92
N ILE A 133 -13.90 -14.66 -16.67
CA ILE A 133 -14.57 -15.25 -15.49
C ILE A 133 -15.86 -14.50 -15.16
N SER A 134 -15.97 -13.22 -15.47
CA SER A 134 -17.18 -12.42 -15.21
C SER A 134 -18.37 -12.89 -16.05
N ALA A 135 -18.13 -13.54 -17.22
CA ALA A 135 -19.18 -14.15 -18.02
C ALA A 135 -19.81 -15.40 -17.38
N VAL A 136 -19.21 -15.96 -16.34
CA VAL A 136 -19.77 -17.09 -15.59
C VAL A 136 -20.87 -16.58 -14.67
N PRO A 137 -22.08 -17.21 -14.66
CA PRO A 137 -23.16 -16.78 -13.77
C PRO A 137 -22.70 -16.69 -12.31
N VAL A 138 -23.06 -15.61 -11.64
CA VAL A 138 -22.73 -15.35 -10.22
C VAL A 138 -23.61 -16.24 -9.34
N THR A 139 -23.24 -17.51 -9.22
CA THR A 139 -23.81 -18.43 -8.23
C THR A 139 -22.85 -18.55 -7.05
N LYS A 140 -23.38 -18.90 -5.87
CA LYS A 140 -22.55 -19.13 -4.68
C LYS A 140 -21.43 -20.14 -4.94
N ALA A 141 -21.72 -21.21 -5.66
CA ALA A 141 -20.73 -22.23 -6.02
C ALA A 141 -19.63 -21.69 -6.96
N ASN A 142 -20.00 -20.89 -7.97
CA ASN A 142 -19.04 -20.29 -8.89
C ASN A 142 -18.16 -19.26 -8.20
N VAL A 143 -18.72 -18.44 -7.30
CA VAL A 143 -17.93 -17.47 -6.50
C VAL A 143 -16.90 -18.19 -5.62
N LEU A 144 -17.33 -19.23 -4.91
CA LEU A 144 -16.42 -20.01 -4.05
C LEU A 144 -15.32 -20.72 -4.87
N ALA A 145 -15.65 -21.26 -6.03
CA ALA A 145 -14.66 -21.88 -6.92
C ALA A 145 -13.65 -20.85 -7.43
N GLN A 146 -14.13 -19.66 -7.85
CA GLN A 146 -13.30 -18.55 -8.30
C GLN A 146 -12.36 -18.08 -7.18
N GLU A 147 -12.86 -17.85 -5.98
CA GLU A 147 -12.05 -17.43 -4.82
C GLU A 147 -10.98 -18.46 -4.45
N LYS A 148 -11.28 -19.75 -4.59
CA LYS A 148 -10.30 -20.82 -4.36
C LYS A 148 -9.16 -20.78 -5.38
N ILE A 149 -9.48 -20.57 -6.67
CA ILE A 149 -8.46 -20.41 -7.72
C ILE A 149 -7.63 -19.15 -7.47
N ILE A 150 -8.27 -18.02 -7.21
CA ILE A 150 -7.58 -16.76 -6.89
C ILE A 150 -6.64 -16.96 -5.71
N GLY A 151 -7.07 -17.68 -4.66
CA GLY A 151 -6.24 -17.98 -3.49
C GLY A 151 -4.99 -18.80 -3.84
N GLN A 152 -5.10 -19.77 -4.75
CA GLN A 152 -3.96 -20.55 -5.22
C GLN A 152 -3.00 -19.71 -6.05
N LEU A 153 -3.50 -18.97 -7.04
CA LEU A 153 -2.71 -18.08 -7.88
C LEU A 153 -2.01 -16.98 -7.07
N CYS A 154 -2.67 -16.46 -6.05
CA CYS A 154 -2.08 -15.45 -5.17
C CYS A 154 -0.88 -15.98 -4.37
N LYS A 155 -0.89 -17.26 -3.96
CA LYS A 155 0.25 -17.90 -3.30
C LYS A 155 1.44 -18.04 -4.26
N VAL A 156 1.21 -18.48 -5.47
CA VAL A 156 2.25 -18.63 -6.51
C VAL A 156 2.81 -17.26 -6.88
N LYS A 157 1.95 -16.27 -7.08
CA LYS A 157 2.38 -14.89 -7.35
C LYS A 157 3.35 -14.34 -6.31
N LYS A 158 3.11 -14.60 -5.02
CA LYS A 158 4.00 -14.12 -3.95
C LYS A 158 5.44 -14.61 -4.12
N ALA A 159 5.63 -15.85 -4.52
CA ALA A 159 6.96 -16.42 -4.75
C ALA A 159 7.70 -15.73 -5.91
N GLY A 160 6.96 -15.30 -6.93
CA GLY A 160 7.54 -14.63 -8.12
C GLY A 160 7.67 -13.11 -8.03
N MET A 161 7.32 -12.50 -6.91
CA MET A 161 7.44 -11.05 -6.75
C MET A 161 8.83 -10.67 -6.22
N LEU A 162 9.61 -10.05 -7.07
CA LEU A 162 10.89 -9.42 -6.73
C LEU A 162 10.74 -7.90 -6.67
N ILE A 163 11.71 -7.25 -6.08
CA ILE A 163 11.67 -5.84 -5.81
C ILE A 163 12.65 -5.11 -6.69
N VAL A 164 12.18 -4.02 -7.26
CA VAL A 164 13.03 -3.03 -7.89
C VAL A 164 12.91 -1.75 -7.07
N GLU A 165 13.98 -1.45 -6.36
CA GLU A 165 14.17 -0.13 -5.77
C GLU A 165 15.04 0.62 -6.74
N THR A 166 14.47 1.52 -7.49
CA THR A 166 15.23 2.40 -8.34
C THR A 166 14.89 3.83 -7.98
N ASP A 167 15.90 4.68 -7.97
CA ASP A 167 15.74 6.10 -7.75
C ASP A 167 14.74 6.70 -8.74
N ASP A 168 14.81 6.24 -9.99
CA ASP A 168 13.95 6.74 -11.07
C ASP A 168 12.48 6.48 -10.79
N ILE A 169 12.14 5.30 -10.23
CA ILE A 169 10.75 4.97 -9.87
C ILE A 169 10.26 5.86 -8.73
N LEU A 170 11.06 6.01 -7.68
CA LEU A 170 10.70 6.84 -6.53
C LEU A 170 10.60 8.31 -6.92
N GLU A 171 11.55 8.84 -7.67
CA GLU A 171 11.52 10.22 -8.18
C GLU A 171 10.25 10.46 -9.00
N GLN A 172 9.90 9.54 -9.89
CA GLN A 172 8.68 9.60 -10.69
C GLN A 172 7.42 9.59 -9.83
N ILE A 173 7.34 8.71 -8.83
CA ILE A 173 6.21 8.63 -7.91
C ILE A 173 6.06 9.96 -7.15
N TYR A 174 7.13 10.46 -6.59
CA TYR A 174 7.12 11.71 -5.79
C TYR A 174 6.70 12.92 -6.61
N SER A 175 7.21 13.05 -7.84
CA SER A 175 6.80 14.14 -8.74
C SER A 175 5.31 14.09 -9.07
N LYS A 176 4.76 12.88 -9.26
CA LYS A 176 3.35 12.67 -9.60
C LYS A 176 2.42 12.79 -8.40
N ILE A 177 2.83 12.42 -7.20
CA ILE A 177 2.02 12.61 -5.98
C ILE A 177 1.66 14.08 -5.86
N SER A 178 2.64 14.96 -5.87
CA SER A 178 2.42 16.41 -5.72
C SER A 178 1.60 17.03 -6.85
N ALA A 179 1.63 16.44 -8.05
CA ALA A 179 0.92 16.95 -9.22
C ALA A 179 -0.52 16.40 -9.36
N SER A 180 -0.81 15.21 -8.83
CA SER A 180 -2.02 14.45 -9.17
C SER A 180 -2.92 14.16 -7.98
N LEU A 181 -2.45 14.33 -6.74
CA LEU A 181 -3.24 14.05 -5.53
C LEU A 181 -3.59 15.35 -4.81
N SER A 182 -4.81 15.41 -4.28
CA SER A 182 -5.23 16.43 -3.32
C SER A 182 -4.92 15.99 -1.88
N SER A 183 -5.06 16.89 -0.91
CA SER A 183 -4.85 16.56 0.52
C SER A 183 -5.73 15.39 1.00
N ASN A 184 -6.99 15.34 0.57
CA ASN A 184 -7.86 14.20 0.89
C ASN A 184 -7.35 12.89 0.30
N ASP A 185 -6.75 12.93 -0.89
CA ASP A 185 -6.17 11.76 -1.54
C ASP A 185 -4.90 11.30 -0.83
N TYR A 186 -4.16 12.19 -0.15
CA TYR A 186 -2.97 11.82 0.63
C TYR A 186 -3.34 10.87 1.77
N ASN A 187 -4.39 11.19 2.53
CA ASN A 187 -4.85 10.36 3.63
C ASN A 187 -5.35 9.00 3.14
N LEU A 188 -6.12 8.98 2.04
CA LEU A 188 -6.54 7.74 1.39
C LEU A 188 -5.36 6.92 0.87
N PHE A 189 -4.34 7.56 0.33
CA PHE A 189 -3.15 6.88 -0.15
C PHE A 189 -2.39 6.21 1.00
N VAL A 190 -2.16 6.92 2.09
CA VAL A 190 -1.50 6.39 3.29
C VAL A 190 -2.32 5.23 3.86
N ARG A 191 -3.64 5.37 4.02
CA ARG A 191 -4.52 4.27 4.44
C ARG A 191 -4.32 3.04 3.57
N ASN A 192 -4.34 3.20 2.25
CA ASN A 192 -4.24 2.09 1.31
C ASN A 192 -2.86 1.40 1.37
N LEU A 193 -1.80 2.14 1.68
CA LEU A 193 -0.48 1.57 1.97
C LEU A 193 -0.53 0.72 3.25
N PHE A 194 -1.07 1.25 4.35
CA PHE A 194 -1.19 0.51 5.61
C PHE A 194 -2.04 -0.75 5.47
N LEU A 195 -3.19 -0.68 4.78
CA LEU A 195 -3.99 -1.87 4.45
C LEU A 195 -3.19 -2.91 3.65
N SER A 196 -2.35 -2.46 2.72
CA SER A 196 -1.50 -3.34 1.91
C SER A 196 -0.30 -3.90 2.70
N LEU A 197 0.03 -3.31 3.83
CA LEU A 197 1.06 -3.73 4.79
C LEU A 197 0.50 -4.61 5.93
N ASN A 198 -0.70 -5.17 5.74
CA ASN A 198 -1.41 -6.03 6.69
C ASN A 198 -1.83 -5.34 8.00
N CYS A 199 -2.01 -4.04 7.99
CA CYS A 199 -2.65 -3.31 9.08
C CYS A 199 -4.15 -3.14 8.79
N LYS A 200 -4.95 -2.95 9.83
CA LYS A 200 -6.21 -2.23 9.73
C LYS A 200 -5.88 -0.75 9.77
N CYS A 201 -6.53 0.03 8.95
CA CYS A 201 -6.31 1.48 8.92
C CYS A 201 -7.57 2.19 8.46
N ALA A 202 -7.91 3.27 9.13
CA ALA A 202 -9.06 4.11 8.81
C ALA A 202 -8.68 5.58 8.80
N VAL A 203 -9.18 6.29 7.81
CA VAL A 203 -9.06 7.75 7.67
C VAL A 203 -10.31 8.39 8.23
N SER A 204 -10.18 9.48 8.96
CA SER A 204 -11.32 10.24 9.45
C SER A 204 -12.25 10.69 8.32
N ARG A 205 -13.53 10.70 8.61
CA ARG A 205 -14.52 11.15 7.63
C ARG A 205 -14.36 12.64 7.36
N VAL A 206 -14.30 13.01 6.10
CA VAL A 206 -14.23 14.43 5.68
C VAL A 206 -15.40 15.22 6.27
N GLY A 207 -15.09 16.34 6.90
CA GLY A 207 -16.07 17.22 7.56
C GLY A 207 -16.41 16.84 9.00
N ASP A 208 -15.79 15.79 9.56
CA ASP A 208 -15.90 15.48 10.98
C ASP A 208 -14.91 16.33 11.79
N VAL A 209 -15.42 17.44 12.32
CA VAL A 209 -14.62 18.36 13.15
C VAL A 209 -14.29 17.81 14.53
N TYR A 210 -14.92 16.71 14.94
CA TYR A 210 -14.68 16.10 16.25
C TYR A 210 -13.50 15.14 16.24
N THR A 211 -13.30 14.42 15.14
CA THR A 211 -12.28 13.37 15.07
C THR A 211 -10.89 13.96 14.94
N ARG A 212 -10.70 14.99 14.10
CA ARG A 212 -9.48 15.77 13.84
C ARG A 212 -8.24 14.97 13.41
N MET A 213 -8.18 13.68 13.67
CA MET A 213 -7.09 12.79 13.31
C MET A 213 -7.12 12.51 11.80
N ASP A 214 -5.98 12.52 11.13
CA ASP A 214 -5.88 12.14 9.73
C ASP A 214 -6.23 10.66 9.55
N ALA A 215 -5.55 9.79 10.29
CA ALA A 215 -5.84 8.37 10.28
C ALA A 215 -5.48 7.69 11.60
N VAL A 216 -6.06 6.49 11.76
CA VAL A 216 -5.73 5.55 12.85
C VAL A 216 -5.39 4.19 12.26
N TYR A 217 -4.53 3.44 12.94
CA TYR A 217 -4.21 2.08 12.51
C TYR A 217 -4.09 1.11 13.67
N SER A 218 -4.24 -0.17 13.38
CA SER A 218 -3.89 -1.26 14.29
C SER A 218 -3.25 -2.41 13.50
N THR A 219 -2.36 -3.14 14.17
CA THR A 219 -1.80 -4.35 13.57
C THR A 219 -2.69 -5.55 13.87
N ASN A 220 -2.77 -6.50 12.93
CA ASN A 220 -3.63 -7.67 13.04
C ASN A 220 -3.39 -8.51 14.30
N ASN A 221 -2.20 -8.46 14.89
CA ASN A 221 -1.85 -9.17 16.11
C ASN A 221 -2.09 -8.33 17.38
N ARG A 222 -2.80 -7.20 17.28
CA ARG A 222 -2.98 -6.20 18.35
C ARG A 222 -1.64 -5.76 18.98
N GLY A 223 -0.56 -5.92 18.24
CA GLY A 223 0.78 -5.55 18.70
C GLY A 223 1.01 -4.05 18.76
N SER A 224 0.47 -3.31 17.79
CA SER A 224 0.54 -1.86 17.70
C SER A 224 -0.84 -1.29 17.40
N PHE A 225 -1.11 -0.12 17.97
CA PHE A 225 -2.25 0.73 17.68
C PHE A 225 -1.76 2.18 17.73
N GLY A 226 -2.22 3.03 16.83
CA GLY A 226 -1.78 4.42 16.88
C GLY A 226 -2.49 5.34 15.92
N VAL A 227 -2.11 6.60 16.00
CA VAL A 227 -2.51 7.65 15.08
C VAL A 227 -1.46 7.88 14.02
N ILE A 228 -1.92 8.35 12.89
CA ILE A 228 -1.09 8.73 11.76
C ILE A 228 -1.43 10.18 11.40
N GLU A 229 -0.45 11.04 11.46
CA GLU A 229 -0.48 12.39 10.90
C GLU A 229 0.17 12.34 9.51
N VAL A 230 -0.52 12.86 8.49
CA VAL A 230 -0.09 12.80 7.10
C VAL A 230 0.36 14.19 6.63
N GLU A 231 1.67 14.38 6.49
CA GLU A 231 2.24 15.67 6.08
C GLU A 231 3.06 15.54 4.80
N PHE A 232 2.43 15.85 3.67
CA PHE A 232 3.09 15.81 2.36
C PHE A 232 3.60 17.18 1.90
N GLY A 233 3.38 18.21 2.71
CA GLY A 233 3.91 19.55 2.48
C GLY A 233 5.39 19.70 2.84
N LYS A 234 5.86 20.94 2.79
CA LYS A 234 7.24 21.28 3.14
C LYS A 234 7.44 21.57 4.62
N ASP A 235 6.36 21.86 5.34
CA ASP A 235 6.40 22.27 6.74
C ASP A 235 6.00 21.12 7.67
N THR A 236 6.91 20.16 7.80
CA THR A 236 6.72 18.99 8.66
C THR A 236 6.77 19.33 10.17
N LEU A 237 7.14 20.57 10.54
CA LEU A 237 7.20 20.96 11.96
C LEU A 237 5.82 20.89 12.62
N ASP A 238 4.78 21.31 11.91
CA ASP A 238 3.41 21.29 12.44
C ASP A 238 2.86 19.87 12.61
N ALA A 239 3.33 18.91 11.84
CA ALA A 239 2.93 17.50 11.98
C ALA A 239 3.32 16.91 13.34
N SER A 240 4.44 17.34 13.93
CA SER A 240 4.83 16.90 15.28
C SER A 240 3.88 17.41 16.37
N ARG A 241 3.18 18.52 16.11
CA ARG A 241 2.15 19.07 17.00
C ARG A 241 0.79 18.44 16.73
N GLY A 242 0.45 18.24 15.45
CA GLY A 242 -0.78 17.58 15.03
C GLY A 242 -0.92 16.20 15.65
N VAL A 243 0.12 15.38 15.59
CA VAL A 243 0.11 14.03 16.17
C VAL A 243 -0.09 14.02 17.69
N LEU A 244 0.33 15.09 18.41
CA LEU A 244 0.05 15.23 19.85
C LEU A 244 -1.42 15.53 20.12
N ASP A 245 -2.04 16.39 19.32
CA ASP A 245 -3.48 16.65 19.37
C ASP A 245 -4.26 15.35 19.15
N ASP A 246 -3.84 14.53 18.21
CA ASP A 246 -4.46 13.26 17.89
C ASP A 246 -4.37 12.25 19.04
N ILE A 247 -3.20 12.14 19.68
CA ILE A 247 -3.02 11.32 20.89
C ILE A 247 -3.92 11.83 22.03
N ALA A 248 -4.04 13.15 22.18
CA ALA A 248 -4.93 13.74 23.19
C ALA A 248 -6.41 13.41 22.88
N VAL A 249 -6.82 13.45 21.63
CA VAL A 249 -8.17 13.05 21.18
C VAL A 249 -8.42 11.58 21.48
N LEU A 250 -7.50 10.68 21.12
CA LEU A 250 -7.61 9.25 21.43
C LEU A 250 -7.78 8.99 22.93
N ASN A 251 -6.96 9.64 23.74
CA ASN A 251 -7.02 9.47 25.18
C ASN A 251 -8.33 10.03 25.75
N ALA A 252 -8.65 11.29 25.43
CA ALA A 252 -9.77 12.01 26.06
C ALA A 252 -11.15 11.51 25.57
N ARG A 253 -11.30 11.11 24.30
CA ARG A 253 -12.59 10.77 23.72
C ARG A 253 -12.82 9.29 23.56
N TYR A 254 -11.73 8.53 23.32
CA TYR A 254 -11.82 7.09 23.08
C TYR A 254 -11.26 6.25 24.24
N GLY A 255 -10.70 6.90 25.29
CA GLY A 255 -10.21 6.22 26.48
C GLY A 255 -8.97 5.34 26.24
N ILE A 256 -8.24 5.59 25.16
CA ILE A 256 -7.00 4.85 24.83
C ILE A 256 -5.80 5.54 25.48
N PRO A 257 -5.13 4.92 26.47
CA PRO A 257 -3.99 5.53 27.15
C PRO A 257 -2.83 5.82 26.19
N LYS A 258 -2.14 6.93 26.37
CA LYS A 258 -1.02 7.35 25.50
C LYS A 258 0.10 6.31 25.41
N GLU A 259 0.33 5.55 26.49
CA GLU A 259 1.38 4.51 26.55
C GLU A 259 1.07 3.29 25.67
N LYS A 260 -0.16 3.16 25.19
CA LYS A 260 -0.61 2.11 24.29
C LYS A 260 -0.68 2.54 22.83
N ASN A 261 -0.39 3.81 22.57
CA ASN A 261 -0.52 4.41 21.26
C ASN A 261 0.86 4.65 20.64
N ASP A 262 0.94 4.36 19.35
CA ASP A 262 2.06 4.82 18.54
C ASP A 262 1.68 6.18 17.91
N ALA A 263 2.59 7.15 17.96
CA ALA A 263 2.46 8.43 17.29
C ALA A 263 3.30 8.39 16.01
N VAL A 264 2.64 8.39 14.85
CA VAL A 264 3.29 8.21 13.55
C VAL A 264 3.08 9.43 12.66
N VAL A 265 4.17 10.01 12.18
CA VAL A 265 4.15 11.02 11.13
C VAL A 265 4.55 10.37 9.82
N VAL A 266 3.69 10.47 8.81
CA VAL A 266 3.96 10.00 7.44
C VAL A 266 4.19 11.20 6.54
N CYS A 267 5.39 11.31 5.98
CA CYS A 267 5.79 12.42 5.11
C CYS A 267 6.32 11.92 3.76
N LEU A 268 6.43 12.81 2.80
CA LEU A 268 7.13 12.49 1.53
C LEU A 268 8.64 12.43 1.76
N GLN A 269 9.18 13.43 2.44
CA GLN A 269 10.60 13.50 2.75
C GLN A 269 10.78 13.72 4.24
N LEU A 270 11.79 13.07 4.81
CA LEU A 270 12.20 13.33 6.17
C LEU A 270 12.61 14.79 6.34
N PRO A 271 12.25 15.44 7.46
CA PRO A 271 12.69 16.79 7.77
C PRO A 271 14.22 16.90 7.66
N ASN A 272 14.73 18.05 7.19
CA ASN A 272 16.17 18.30 7.16
C ASN A 272 16.78 18.06 8.54
N ALA A 273 17.98 17.49 8.60
CA ALA A 273 18.64 17.14 9.86
C ALA A 273 18.83 18.34 10.84
N ARG A 274 18.79 19.56 10.32
CA ARG A 274 18.93 20.81 11.13
C ARG A 274 17.58 21.47 11.45
N GLN A 275 16.45 20.90 11.03
CA GLN A 275 15.13 21.46 11.35
C GLN A 275 14.79 21.32 12.82
N GLY A 276 14.04 22.30 13.33
CA GLY A 276 13.50 22.26 14.70
C GLY A 276 12.56 21.10 15.00
N TYR A 277 12.06 20.41 13.96
CA TYR A 277 11.26 19.19 14.05
C TYR A 277 11.90 18.15 14.99
N TRP A 278 13.16 17.83 14.78
CA TRP A 278 13.88 16.83 15.58
C TRP A 278 14.02 17.24 17.04
N GLN A 279 14.19 18.54 17.30
CA GLN A 279 14.21 19.04 18.67
C GLN A 279 12.83 18.92 19.32
N VAL A 280 11.75 19.22 18.59
CA VAL A 280 10.38 19.09 19.12
C VAL A 280 10.07 17.65 19.50
N ILE A 281 10.34 16.67 18.64
CA ILE A 281 10.07 15.25 18.96
C ILE A 281 10.94 14.76 20.13
N LYS A 282 12.16 15.28 20.29
CA LYS A 282 13.00 15.02 21.47
C LYS A 282 12.40 15.59 22.75
N ASP A 283 11.93 16.82 22.70
CA ASP A 283 11.34 17.49 23.85
C ASP A 283 10.05 16.76 24.27
N VAL A 284 9.22 16.35 23.31
CA VAL A 284 8.02 15.54 23.53
C VAL A 284 8.39 14.20 24.17
N LEU A 285 9.39 13.50 23.67
CA LEU A 285 9.86 12.24 24.26
C LEU A 285 10.36 12.47 25.68
N THR A 286 11.09 13.57 25.94
CA THR A 286 11.68 13.86 27.25
C THR A 286 10.63 14.18 28.29
N VAL A 287 9.64 15.02 27.96
CA VAL A 287 8.61 15.51 28.87
C VAL A 287 7.43 14.56 28.97
N GLU A 288 6.86 14.20 27.83
CA GLU A 288 5.63 13.40 27.76
C GLU A 288 5.86 11.89 27.73
N LYS A 289 7.12 11.44 27.56
CA LYS A 289 7.49 10.05 27.38
C LYS A 289 6.79 9.40 26.15
N LEU A 290 6.45 10.21 25.17
CA LEU A 290 5.79 9.78 23.94
C LEU A 290 6.79 9.80 22.78
N PRO A 291 7.20 8.64 22.25
CA PRO A 291 8.03 8.58 21.07
C PRO A 291 7.19 8.91 19.82
N ILE A 292 7.67 9.80 18.99
CA ILE A 292 7.10 10.10 17.68
C ILE A 292 7.96 9.42 16.62
N SER A 293 7.35 8.55 15.84
CA SER A 293 8.00 7.80 14.75
C SER A 293 7.71 8.46 13.42
N THR A 294 8.76 8.86 12.70
CA THR A 294 8.63 9.50 11.39
C THR A 294 9.00 8.51 10.30
N ILE A 295 8.09 8.29 9.34
CA ILE A 295 8.32 7.39 8.22
C ILE A 295 7.93 8.06 6.90
N THR A 296 8.64 7.73 5.83
CA THR A 296 8.32 8.29 4.51
C THR A 296 7.41 7.36 3.71
N VAL A 297 6.66 7.94 2.78
CA VAL A 297 5.89 7.19 1.77
C VAL A 297 6.80 6.23 1.00
N GLY A 298 8.03 6.64 0.68
CA GLY A 298 9.01 5.79 0.00
C GLY A 298 9.35 4.54 0.81
N ALA A 299 9.54 4.67 2.12
CA ALA A 299 9.77 3.52 2.99
C ALA A 299 8.54 2.59 3.04
N LEU A 300 7.33 3.14 3.14
CA LEU A 300 6.09 2.34 3.09
C LEU A 300 5.92 1.61 1.75
N LEU A 301 6.24 2.26 0.63
CA LEU A 301 6.23 1.64 -0.70
C LEU A 301 7.26 0.50 -0.79
N ILE A 302 8.47 0.71 -0.31
CA ILE A 302 9.52 -0.30 -0.28
C ILE A 302 9.06 -1.51 0.57
N LEU A 303 8.49 -1.30 1.74
CA LEU A 303 7.90 -2.36 2.54
C LEU A 303 6.80 -3.12 1.77
N MET A 304 5.88 -2.41 1.16
CA MET A 304 4.77 -3.00 0.40
C MET A 304 5.28 -3.82 -0.79
N TRP A 305 6.23 -3.29 -1.55
CA TRP A 305 6.84 -4.02 -2.68
C TRP A 305 7.57 -5.27 -2.22
N ASN A 306 8.13 -5.26 -1.01
CA ASN A 306 8.81 -6.39 -0.40
C ASN A 306 7.87 -7.35 0.34
N LEU A 307 6.56 -7.18 0.23
CA LEU A 307 5.55 -8.01 0.89
C LEU A 307 5.68 -8.07 2.42
N LYS A 308 6.24 -7.01 3.00
CA LYS A 308 6.42 -6.92 4.45
C LYS A 308 5.16 -6.38 5.11
N SER A 309 5.01 -6.66 6.40
CA SER A 309 3.97 -6.08 7.25
C SER A 309 4.52 -4.88 8.01
N PHE A 310 3.66 -3.93 8.34
CA PHE A 310 4.02 -2.81 9.19
C PHE A 310 3.89 -3.20 10.67
N ASN A 311 4.94 -3.01 11.46
CA ASN A 311 4.92 -3.21 12.90
C ASN A 311 6.08 -2.44 13.57
N LEU A 312 5.79 -1.32 14.23
CA LEU A 312 6.81 -0.48 14.87
C LEU A 312 7.36 -1.08 16.17
N LYS A 313 6.63 -1.98 16.82
CA LYS A 313 7.12 -2.62 18.06
C LYS A 313 8.19 -3.69 17.81
N GLU A 314 8.15 -4.30 16.63
CA GLU A 314 9.11 -5.32 16.24
C GLU A 314 10.28 -4.78 15.42
N HIS A 315 10.09 -3.61 14.77
CA HIS A 315 11.03 -3.08 13.80
C HIS A 315 11.18 -1.57 13.89
N SER A 316 12.40 -1.09 13.83
CA SER A 316 12.78 0.34 13.94
C SER A 316 13.05 1.00 12.58
N TYR A 317 12.25 0.68 11.55
CA TYR A 317 12.37 1.30 10.23
C TYR A 317 11.69 2.67 10.13
N TYR A 318 11.81 3.47 11.16
CA TYR A 318 11.35 4.85 11.28
C TYR A 318 12.48 5.75 11.76
N ALA A 319 12.36 7.03 11.48
CA ALA A 319 13.28 8.04 12.00
C ALA A 319 12.72 8.65 13.28
N ASP A 320 13.63 8.88 14.22
CA ASP A 320 13.40 9.62 15.44
C ASP A 320 14.59 10.55 15.73
N TYR A 321 14.61 11.19 16.89
CA TYR A 321 15.70 12.09 17.25
C TYR A 321 17.07 11.41 17.35
N ASP A 322 17.12 10.20 17.87
CA ASP A 322 18.37 9.45 18.09
C ASP A 322 18.81 8.71 16.83
N ASN A 323 17.86 8.35 15.95
CA ASN A 323 18.10 7.64 14.69
C ASN A 323 17.33 8.29 13.54
N MET A 324 17.97 9.22 12.85
CA MET A 324 17.35 9.89 11.70
C MET A 324 17.43 9.07 10.40
N SER A 325 18.31 8.08 10.31
CA SER A 325 18.44 7.22 9.12
C SER A 325 17.72 5.90 9.33
N ILE A 326 16.79 5.59 8.42
CA ILE A 326 16.01 4.34 8.45
C ILE A 326 16.53 3.32 7.45
N ARG A 327 17.59 3.62 6.72
CA ARG A 327 18.13 2.79 5.63
C ARG A 327 18.53 1.40 6.11
N GLU A 328 19.38 1.32 7.12
CA GLU A 328 19.91 0.05 7.60
C GLU A 328 18.81 -0.81 8.27
N ALA A 329 17.96 -0.20 9.10
CA ALA A 329 16.86 -0.90 9.73
C ALA A 329 15.87 -1.46 8.68
N LEU A 330 15.57 -0.69 7.65
CA LEU A 330 14.69 -1.12 6.56
C LEU A 330 15.34 -2.25 5.74
N LYS A 331 16.63 -2.13 5.43
CA LYS A 331 17.41 -3.17 4.75
C LYS A 331 17.41 -4.48 5.54
N ASP A 332 17.65 -4.44 6.84
CA ASP A 332 17.67 -5.62 7.70
C ASP A 332 16.29 -6.28 7.76
N HIS A 333 15.23 -5.49 7.88
CA HIS A 333 13.87 -6.01 7.85
C HIS A 333 13.50 -6.65 6.51
N ILE A 334 13.94 -6.06 5.40
CA ILE A 334 13.71 -6.60 4.07
C ILE A 334 14.59 -7.82 3.81
N GLY A 335 15.80 -7.85 4.36
CA GLY A 335 16.78 -8.90 4.17
C GLY A 335 17.64 -8.72 2.92
N ARG A 336 17.74 -7.51 2.39
CA ARG A 336 18.59 -7.17 1.25
C ARG A 336 18.94 -5.69 1.17
N GLN A 337 19.96 -5.36 0.36
CA GLN A 337 20.41 -3.99 0.17
C GLN A 337 19.34 -3.13 -0.51
N ILE A 338 19.25 -1.88 -0.08
CA ILE A 338 18.44 -0.83 -0.70
C ILE A 338 19.42 0.14 -1.36
N ALA A 339 19.36 0.23 -2.68
CA ALA A 339 20.23 1.09 -3.47
C ALA A 339 19.48 2.34 -3.92
N LEU A 340 19.51 3.38 -3.08
CA LEU A 340 19.04 4.72 -3.44
C LEU A 340 20.22 5.66 -3.60
N SER A 341 20.22 6.45 -4.66
CA SER A 341 21.23 7.47 -4.93
C SER A 341 20.97 8.75 -4.14
N ASP A 342 21.89 9.69 -4.26
CA ASP A 342 21.73 11.02 -3.67
C ASP A 342 20.54 11.82 -4.25
N LYS A 343 20.00 11.43 -5.39
CA LYS A 343 18.80 12.05 -5.99
C LYS A 343 17.54 11.88 -5.13
N THR A 344 17.49 10.81 -4.34
CA THR A 344 16.38 10.48 -3.46
C THR A 344 16.67 10.83 -1.99
N GLN A 345 17.54 11.85 -1.76
CA GLN A 345 17.77 12.36 -0.41
C GLN A 345 16.47 12.80 0.24
N GLY A 346 16.36 12.54 1.54
CA GLY A 346 15.16 12.81 2.31
C GLY A 346 14.20 11.62 2.41
N ILE A 347 14.38 10.53 1.65
CA ILE A 347 13.46 9.38 1.72
C ILE A 347 13.83 8.42 2.86
N LEU A 348 15.09 8.00 2.95
CA LEU A 348 15.55 7.08 4.00
C LEU A 348 16.48 7.76 5.00
N GLU A 349 16.94 8.92 4.70
CA GLU A 349 17.83 9.76 5.54
C GLU A 349 17.50 11.23 5.29
N PRO A 350 17.56 12.10 6.31
CA PRO A 350 17.34 13.52 6.15
C PRO A 350 18.32 14.14 5.16
N GLN A 351 17.88 15.17 4.48
CA GLN A 351 18.79 16.05 3.75
C GLN A 351 19.74 16.76 4.72
N LYS A 352 20.98 16.97 4.33
CA LYS A 352 22.01 17.63 5.12
C LYS A 352 21.88 19.15 5.07
#